data_49b3937099ffd6f3e09fce02382ac3db
#
_entry.id   49b3937099ffd6f3e09fce02382ac3db
#
_cell.length_a   1.000
_cell.length_b   1.000
_cell.length_c   1.000
_cell.angle_alpha   90.00
_cell.angle_beta   90.00
_cell.angle_gamma   90.00
#
_symmetry.space_group_name_H-M   'P 1'
#
loop_
_entity.id
_entity.type
_entity.pdbx_description
1 polymer ?
#
loop_
_entity_poly.entity_id
_entity_poly.type
_entity_poly.pdbx_seq_one_letter_code
_entity_poly.pdbx_strand_id
1 'polypeptide(L)'
;MKGYRVTFIKPKVAELRSFELRKPKDNEVMVKVKYTLISAGTEKAYLSGANNTAQKFPTVPGYSSVGTVVEIGSAVTKFRPGDRVFVEYAGHASYNWKKESGVVKIPDDVSFIDAVFTRVASFPLLAIRRSRLEIGESCVVVGLGMLGLFGVQIARACGATPLIAIGNREIRQEKAALFGAEYVFSPSEPNLVEKIYEITEKTNSVKGANVVLETSGSMAGLQLALRYSSKHARILINGCNRVSDEPIDLYKYVHIKG
;
A
#
# COMPACT_ATOMS: atom_id res chain seq x y z
N MET A 1 -19.22 27.94 -10.09
CA MET A 1 -19.62 26.50 -9.97
C MET A 1 -18.93 25.96 -8.72
N LYS A 2 -19.61 25.16 -7.89
CA LYS A 2 -19.05 24.65 -6.63
C LYS A 2 -18.60 23.19 -6.76
N GLY A 3 -17.48 22.87 -6.14
CA GLY A 3 -17.02 21.51 -5.87
C GLY A 3 -17.17 21.16 -4.39
N TYR A 4 -16.96 19.88 -4.06
CA TYR A 4 -17.02 19.36 -2.69
C TYR A 4 -15.78 18.54 -2.38
N ARG A 5 -15.33 18.56 -1.13
CA ARG A 5 -14.18 17.79 -0.66
C ARG A 5 -14.34 17.35 0.79
N VAL A 6 -13.79 16.21 1.12
CA VAL A 6 -13.66 15.76 2.50
C VAL A 6 -12.55 16.58 3.17
N THR A 7 -12.80 17.07 4.38
CA THR A 7 -11.83 17.85 5.15
C THR A 7 -11.83 17.34 6.58
N PHE A 8 -10.68 16.98 7.10
CA PHE A 8 -10.46 16.70 8.51
C PHE A 8 -10.26 18.02 9.22
N ILE A 9 -11.25 18.48 9.98
CA ILE A 9 -11.27 19.84 10.58
C ILE A 9 -10.59 19.91 11.95
N LYS A 10 -10.63 18.81 12.69
CA LYS A 10 -9.95 18.57 13.96
C LYS A 10 -9.82 17.07 14.18
N PRO A 11 -9.07 16.59 15.19
CA PRO A 11 -8.96 15.17 15.49
C PRO A 11 -10.33 14.48 15.57
N LYS A 12 -10.44 13.35 14.84
CA LYS A 12 -11.63 12.48 14.77
C LYS A 12 -12.88 13.11 14.15
N VAL A 13 -12.77 14.30 13.52
CA VAL A 13 -13.90 14.96 12.85
C VAL A 13 -13.59 15.22 11.38
N ALA A 14 -14.41 14.63 10.52
CA ALA A 14 -14.39 14.81 9.07
C ALA A 14 -15.69 15.48 8.62
N GLU A 15 -15.57 16.44 7.71
CA GLU A 15 -16.71 17.15 7.13
C GLU A 15 -16.63 17.19 5.61
N LEU A 16 -17.79 17.21 4.96
CA LEU A 16 -17.87 17.54 3.55
C LEU A 16 -17.98 19.06 3.40
N ARG A 17 -16.99 19.68 2.76
CA ARG A 17 -16.94 21.15 2.55
C ARG A 17 -17.03 21.49 1.08
N SER A 18 -17.80 22.52 0.76
CA SER A 18 -17.82 23.11 -0.57
C SER A 18 -16.61 24.01 -0.81
N PHE A 19 -16.23 24.18 -2.07
CA PHE A 19 -15.22 25.14 -2.53
C PHE A 19 -15.59 25.67 -3.91
N GLU A 20 -15.12 26.88 -4.22
CA GLU A 20 -15.32 27.45 -5.56
C GLU A 20 -14.33 26.85 -6.56
N LEU A 21 -14.84 26.52 -7.75
CA LEU A 21 -13.99 26.07 -8.85
C LEU A 21 -13.24 27.27 -9.42
N ARG A 22 -11.96 27.05 -9.70
CA ARG A 22 -11.10 28.01 -10.38
C ARG A 22 -10.59 27.46 -11.71
N LYS A 23 -10.17 28.30 -12.60
CA LYS A 23 -9.43 27.86 -13.80
C LYS A 23 -8.09 27.21 -13.41
N PRO A 24 -7.61 26.22 -14.16
CA PRO A 24 -6.26 25.70 -13.98
C PRO A 24 -5.20 26.79 -14.23
N LYS A 25 -4.09 26.73 -13.51
CA LYS A 25 -2.90 27.51 -13.81
C LYS A 25 -2.23 26.98 -15.08
N ASP A 26 -1.27 27.70 -15.64
CA ASP A 26 -0.65 27.37 -16.93
C ASP A 26 -0.19 25.90 -17.03
N ASN A 27 0.40 25.34 -15.98
CA ASN A 27 0.91 23.95 -15.97
C ASN A 27 0.01 22.95 -15.23
N GLU A 28 -1.25 23.32 -14.96
CA GLU A 28 -2.18 22.47 -14.24
C GLU A 28 -3.22 21.81 -15.16
N VAL A 29 -3.60 20.62 -14.78
CA VAL A 29 -4.72 19.87 -15.34
C VAL A 29 -5.85 19.88 -14.30
N MET A 30 -7.06 20.26 -14.71
CA MET A 30 -8.26 20.17 -13.90
C MET A 30 -8.99 18.86 -14.21
N VAL A 31 -9.20 18.03 -13.20
CA VAL A 31 -9.79 16.70 -13.32
C VAL A 31 -11.11 16.65 -12.57
N LYS A 32 -12.19 16.26 -13.26
CA LYS A 32 -13.45 15.86 -12.62
C LYS A 32 -13.29 14.44 -12.12
N VAL A 33 -13.29 14.29 -10.80
CA VAL A 33 -12.99 13.01 -10.15
C VAL A 33 -14.15 12.03 -10.29
N LYS A 34 -13.83 10.79 -10.63
CA LYS A 34 -14.78 9.67 -10.70
C LYS A 34 -14.72 8.82 -9.43
N TYR A 35 -13.51 8.46 -9.00
CA TYR A 35 -13.26 7.68 -7.78
C TYR A 35 -12.03 8.18 -7.07
N THR A 36 -12.02 8.00 -5.73
CA THR A 36 -10.84 8.14 -4.88
C THR A 36 -10.69 6.92 -4.00
N LEU A 37 -9.46 6.54 -3.69
CA LEU A 37 -9.17 5.40 -2.84
C LEU A 37 -8.91 5.85 -1.41
N ILE A 38 -9.63 5.28 -0.45
CA ILE A 38 -9.40 5.50 0.97
C ILE A 38 -8.30 4.54 1.46
N SER A 39 -7.18 5.11 1.90
CA SER A 39 -6.11 4.35 2.56
C SER A 39 -6.39 4.27 4.06
N ALA A 40 -7.16 3.27 4.46
CA ALA A 40 -7.75 3.19 5.80
C ALA A 40 -6.73 3.36 6.94
N GLY A 41 -5.56 2.74 6.87
CA GLY A 41 -4.52 2.86 7.91
C GLY A 41 -3.94 4.27 8.00
N THR A 42 -3.57 4.84 6.87
CA THR A 42 -3.00 6.19 6.79
C THR A 42 -4.04 7.24 7.18
N GLU A 43 -5.22 7.18 6.60
CA GLU A 43 -6.24 8.21 6.84
C GLU A 43 -6.81 8.16 8.24
N LYS A 44 -6.96 6.97 8.85
CA LYS A 44 -7.30 6.84 10.27
C LYS A 44 -6.26 7.51 11.16
N ALA A 45 -4.97 7.34 10.85
CA ALA A 45 -3.89 7.97 11.60
C ALA A 45 -3.92 9.51 11.46
N TYR A 46 -4.11 10.03 10.26
CA TYR A 46 -4.25 11.48 10.03
C TYR A 46 -5.51 12.03 10.69
N LEU A 47 -6.64 11.36 10.56
CA LEU A 47 -7.90 11.78 11.20
C LEU A 47 -7.80 11.80 12.73
N SER A 48 -7.08 10.85 13.32
CA SER A 48 -6.89 10.84 14.78
C SER A 48 -5.82 11.81 15.28
N GLY A 49 -5.00 12.39 14.40
CA GLY A 49 -3.83 13.18 14.80
C GLY A 49 -2.75 12.36 15.46
N ALA A 50 -2.48 11.13 14.96
CA ALA A 50 -1.47 10.24 15.51
C ALA A 50 -0.05 10.86 15.47
N ASN A 51 0.81 10.48 16.41
CA ASN A 51 2.12 11.11 16.66
C ASN A 51 3.02 11.25 15.42
N ASN A 52 3.05 10.30 14.52
CA ASN A 52 3.86 10.37 13.30
C ASN A 52 3.06 10.78 12.06
N THR A 53 2.10 11.67 12.26
CA THR A 53 1.40 12.40 11.20
C THR A 53 1.72 13.89 11.30
N ALA A 54 1.32 14.67 10.30
CA ALA A 54 1.54 16.11 10.31
C ALA A 54 0.80 16.86 11.44
N GLN A 55 -0.19 16.23 12.08
CA GLN A 55 -1.04 16.79 13.16
C GLN A 55 -1.61 18.19 12.85
N LYS A 56 -1.73 18.50 11.57
CA LYS A 56 -2.19 19.80 11.08
C LYS A 56 -3.65 19.72 10.66
N PHE A 57 -4.48 20.58 11.25
CA PHE A 57 -5.89 20.74 10.91
C PHE A 57 -6.19 22.19 10.57
N PRO A 58 -7.11 22.47 9.65
CA PRO A 58 -7.80 21.53 8.79
C PRO A 58 -6.88 20.94 7.69
N THR A 59 -7.13 19.69 7.28
CA THR A 59 -6.39 19.03 6.18
C THR A 59 -7.35 18.27 5.26
N VAL A 60 -6.98 18.15 3.99
CA VAL A 60 -7.73 17.37 2.98
C VAL A 60 -7.04 16.02 2.82
N PRO A 61 -7.71 14.91 3.19
CA PRO A 61 -7.14 13.57 3.06
C PRO A 61 -7.20 13.08 1.61
N GLY A 62 -6.48 11.98 1.35
CA GLY A 62 -6.44 11.30 0.06
C GLY A 62 -5.13 11.52 -0.69
N TYR A 63 -4.75 10.52 -1.48
CA TYR A 63 -3.54 10.59 -2.30
C TYR A 63 -3.65 9.79 -3.62
N SER A 64 -4.83 9.22 -3.88
CA SER A 64 -5.08 8.41 -5.07
C SER A 64 -6.47 8.72 -5.61
N SER A 65 -6.54 9.33 -6.78
CA SER A 65 -7.81 9.60 -7.45
C SER A 65 -7.73 9.35 -8.95
N VAL A 66 -8.88 9.08 -9.55
CA VAL A 66 -9.05 8.89 -10.99
C VAL A 66 -10.23 9.70 -11.49
N GLY A 67 -10.15 10.15 -12.73
CA GLY A 67 -11.21 10.94 -13.32
C GLY A 67 -10.94 11.31 -14.77
N THR A 68 -11.70 12.28 -15.25
CA THR A 68 -11.60 12.80 -16.61
C THR A 68 -11.11 14.23 -16.59
N VAL A 69 -10.15 14.55 -17.43
CA VAL A 69 -9.69 15.91 -17.64
C VAL A 69 -10.84 16.74 -18.20
N VAL A 70 -11.10 17.89 -17.57
CA VAL A 70 -12.16 18.81 -18.02
C VAL A 70 -11.62 20.14 -18.54
N GLU A 71 -10.47 20.58 -18.04
CA GLU A 71 -9.81 21.82 -18.47
C GLU A 71 -8.29 21.71 -18.24
N ILE A 72 -7.50 22.39 -19.07
CA ILE A 72 -6.04 22.40 -18.96
C ILE A 72 -5.51 23.84 -19.01
N GLY A 73 -4.37 24.07 -18.37
CA GLY A 73 -3.65 25.33 -18.45
C GLY A 73 -2.89 25.47 -19.78
N SER A 74 -2.51 26.70 -20.10
CA SER A 74 -1.91 27.09 -21.39
C SER A 74 -0.57 26.40 -21.71
N ALA A 75 0.18 25.95 -20.70
CA ALA A 75 1.47 25.26 -20.85
C ALA A 75 1.38 23.73 -20.77
N VAL A 76 0.17 23.16 -20.62
CA VAL A 76 -0.03 21.71 -20.61
C VAL A 76 0.02 21.15 -22.02
N THR A 77 0.85 20.15 -22.26
CA THR A 77 1.09 19.57 -23.60
C THR A 77 0.72 18.09 -23.72
N LYS A 78 0.67 17.34 -22.60
CA LYS A 78 0.49 15.88 -22.58
C LYS A 78 -0.97 15.45 -22.47
N PHE A 79 -1.87 16.36 -22.08
CA PHE A 79 -3.26 16.06 -21.80
C PHE A 79 -4.20 16.98 -22.57
N ARG A 80 -5.42 16.49 -22.78
CA ARG A 80 -6.54 17.24 -23.37
C ARG A 80 -7.83 16.93 -22.62
N PRO A 81 -8.84 17.82 -22.66
CA PRO A 81 -10.18 17.51 -22.15
C PRO A 81 -10.70 16.19 -22.74
N GLY A 82 -11.29 15.36 -21.86
CA GLY A 82 -11.76 14.01 -22.19
C GLY A 82 -10.78 12.89 -21.83
N ASP A 83 -9.48 13.18 -21.63
CA ASP A 83 -8.52 12.15 -21.24
C ASP A 83 -8.88 11.52 -19.88
N ARG A 84 -8.81 10.20 -19.79
CA ARG A 84 -8.96 9.41 -18.58
C ARG A 84 -7.64 9.39 -17.84
N VAL A 85 -7.63 9.81 -16.55
CA VAL A 85 -6.38 10.01 -15.83
C VAL A 85 -6.42 9.52 -14.39
N PHE A 86 -5.27 9.04 -13.93
CA PHE A 86 -4.91 8.89 -12.53
C PHE A 86 -4.20 10.16 -12.05
N VAL A 87 -4.55 10.61 -10.84
CA VAL A 87 -3.97 11.81 -10.22
C VAL A 87 -3.33 11.45 -8.90
N GLU A 88 -2.02 11.64 -8.83
CA GLU A 88 -1.22 11.34 -7.66
C GLU A 88 -1.32 12.44 -6.60
N TYR A 89 -1.34 12.05 -5.32
CA TYR A 89 -1.47 12.96 -4.17
C TYR A 89 -2.63 13.95 -4.32
N ALA A 90 -3.77 13.45 -4.77
CA ALA A 90 -5.01 14.21 -4.90
C ALA A 90 -5.99 13.84 -3.79
N GLY A 91 -6.61 14.86 -3.19
CA GLY A 91 -7.55 14.68 -2.09
C GLY A 91 -8.89 14.08 -2.52
N HIS A 92 -9.67 13.65 -1.54
CA HIS A 92 -11.06 13.23 -1.74
C HIS A 92 -11.94 14.44 -2.06
N ALA A 93 -12.03 14.74 -3.34
CA ALA A 93 -12.75 15.91 -3.85
C ALA A 93 -13.46 15.59 -5.17
N SER A 94 -14.51 16.33 -5.49
CA SER A 94 -15.21 16.20 -6.78
C SER A 94 -14.38 16.72 -7.97
N TYR A 95 -13.44 17.63 -7.69
CA TYR A 95 -12.45 18.15 -8.66
C TYR A 95 -11.09 18.28 -8.02
N ASN A 96 -10.04 17.97 -8.78
CA ASN A 96 -8.66 18.16 -8.38
C ASN A 96 -7.90 18.94 -9.46
N TRP A 97 -6.98 19.80 -9.03
CA TRP A 97 -6.00 20.46 -9.88
C TRP A 97 -4.63 19.91 -9.57
N LYS A 98 -3.93 19.48 -10.60
CA LYS A 98 -2.60 18.90 -10.45
C LYS A 98 -1.69 19.37 -11.55
N LYS A 99 -0.42 19.62 -11.21
CA LYS A 99 0.60 19.83 -12.24
C LYS A 99 0.65 18.63 -13.18
N GLU A 100 0.90 18.87 -14.46
CA GLU A 100 0.98 17.83 -15.49
C GLU A 100 1.86 16.64 -15.08
N SER A 101 2.97 16.88 -14.35
CA SER A 101 3.88 15.83 -13.87
C SER A 101 3.30 14.87 -12.84
N GLY A 102 2.21 15.23 -12.19
CA GLY A 102 1.51 14.39 -11.21
C GLY A 102 0.23 13.74 -11.74
N VAL A 103 0.09 13.67 -13.07
CA VAL A 103 -1.05 13.10 -13.78
C VAL A 103 -0.55 12.02 -14.74
N VAL A 104 -1.25 10.90 -14.80
CA VAL A 104 -0.91 9.76 -15.68
C VAL A 104 -2.14 9.35 -16.48
N LYS A 105 -2.02 9.14 -17.79
CA LYS A 105 -3.10 8.59 -18.60
C LYS A 105 -3.41 7.15 -18.18
N ILE A 106 -4.70 6.84 -18.11
CA ILE A 106 -5.19 5.48 -17.89
C ILE A 106 -5.35 4.82 -19.27
N PRO A 107 -4.74 3.65 -19.51
CA PRO A 107 -4.96 2.89 -20.74
C PRO A 107 -6.44 2.60 -20.97
N ASP A 108 -6.86 2.47 -22.22
CA ASP A 108 -8.29 2.33 -22.56
C ASP A 108 -8.92 1.03 -22.03
N ASP A 109 -8.12 -0.03 -21.93
CA ASP A 109 -8.48 -1.35 -21.40
C ASP A 109 -8.49 -1.44 -19.86
N VAL A 110 -7.99 -0.41 -19.15
CA VAL A 110 -7.98 -0.36 -17.70
C VAL A 110 -9.18 0.43 -17.17
N SER A 111 -9.95 -0.16 -16.26
CA SER A 111 -11.10 0.53 -15.65
C SER A 111 -10.66 1.63 -14.67
N PHE A 112 -11.54 2.61 -14.40
CA PHE A 112 -11.26 3.59 -13.34
C PHE A 112 -11.12 2.95 -11.96
N ILE A 113 -11.87 1.86 -11.70
CA ILE A 113 -11.81 1.15 -10.41
C ILE A 113 -10.44 0.48 -10.25
N ASP A 114 -9.91 -0.14 -11.29
CA ASP A 114 -8.58 -0.75 -11.23
C ASP A 114 -7.49 0.32 -11.14
N ALA A 115 -7.59 1.36 -11.96
CA ALA A 115 -6.61 2.44 -12.00
C ALA A 115 -6.49 3.22 -10.68
N VAL A 116 -7.55 3.32 -9.85
CA VAL A 116 -7.46 4.05 -8.58
C VAL A 116 -6.52 3.38 -7.56
N PHE A 117 -6.23 2.09 -7.73
CA PHE A 117 -5.28 1.35 -6.89
C PHE A 117 -3.81 1.56 -7.26
N THR A 118 -3.50 2.20 -8.38
CA THR A 118 -2.13 2.36 -8.91
C THR A 118 -1.12 2.80 -7.83
N ARG A 119 -1.44 3.83 -7.04
CA ARG A 119 -0.53 4.30 -5.99
C ARG A 119 -0.33 3.27 -4.89
N VAL A 120 -1.39 2.61 -4.44
CA VAL A 120 -1.30 1.61 -3.37
C VAL A 120 -0.55 0.37 -3.82
N ALA A 121 -0.79 -0.10 -5.04
CA ALA A 121 -0.07 -1.23 -5.63
C ALA A 121 1.43 -0.94 -5.86
N SER A 122 1.80 0.32 -6.10
CA SER A 122 3.20 0.70 -6.31
C SER A 122 4.09 0.49 -5.08
N PHE A 123 3.55 0.52 -3.87
CA PHE A 123 4.34 0.31 -2.65
C PHE A 123 4.86 -1.13 -2.52
N PRO A 124 4.01 -2.18 -2.54
CA PRO A 124 4.50 -3.56 -2.51
C PRO A 124 5.30 -3.91 -3.78
N LEU A 125 4.97 -3.35 -4.95
CA LEU A 125 5.77 -3.53 -6.16
C LEU A 125 7.21 -3.03 -5.97
N LEU A 126 7.38 -1.82 -5.41
CA LEU A 126 8.70 -1.29 -5.12
C LEU A 126 9.42 -2.12 -4.05
N ALA A 127 8.72 -2.58 -3.02
CA ALA A 127 9.28 -3.42 -1.98
C ALA A 127 9.81 -4.75 -2.56
N ILE A 128 8.99 -5.50 -3.30
CA ILE A 128 9.39 -6.75 -3.94
C ILE A 128 10.56 -6.52 -4.92
N ARG A 129 10.50 -5.48 -5.75
CA ARG A 129 11.62 -5.12 -6.64
C ARG A 129 12.91 -4.84 -5.85
N ARG A 130 12.83 -4.15 -4.71
CA ARG A 130 13.99 -3.84 -3.86
C ARG A 130 14.51 -5.07 -3.11
N SER A 131 13.67 -6.06 -2.82
CA SER A 131 14.10 -7.30 -2.23
C SER A 131 14.96 -8.16 -3.17
N ARG A 132 14.94 -7.88 -4.47
CA ARG A 132 15.60 -8.74 -5.48
C ARG A 132 15.15 -10.21 -5.34
N LEU A 133 13.84 -10.40 -5.15
CA LEU A 133 13.25 -11.74 -5.08
C LEU A 133 13.59 -12.51 -6.35
N GLU A 134 14.19 -13.68 -6.16
CA GLU A 134 14.55 -14.63 -7.23
C GLU A 134 13.50 -15.73 -7.35
N ILE A 135 13.36 -16.31 -8.54
CA ILE A 135 12.45 -17.43 -8.79
C ILE A 135 12.83 -18.61 -7.88
N GLY A 136 11.84 -19.17 -7.18
CA GLY A 136 12.06 -20.29 -6.25
C GLY A 136 12.40 -19.87 -4.82
N GLU A 137 12.63 -18.59 -4.54
CA GLU A 137 12.77 -18.12 -3.16
C GLU A 137 11.42 -18.08 -2.44
N SER A 138 11.45 -18.43 -1.15
CA SER A 138 10.29 -18.31 -0.28
C SER A 138 9.97 -16.86 0.05
N CYS A 139 8.69 -16.52 0.00
CA CYS A 139 8.22 -15.20 0.41
C CYS A 139 7.10 -15.31 1.44
N VAL A 140 7.23 -14.57 2.55
CA VAL A 140 6.17 -14.42 3.56
C VAL A 140 5.62 -13.01 3.51
N VAL A 141 4.31 -12.87 3.35
CA VAL A 141 3.59 -11.59 3.41
C VAL A 141 2.83 -11.50 4.72
N VAL A 142 3.21 -10.52 5.55
CA VAL A 142 2.60 -10.27 6.87
C VAL A 142 1.65 -9.10 6.80
N GLY A 143 0.40 -9.34 7.21
CA GLY A 143 -0.66 -8.34 7.14
C GLY A 143 -1.38 -8.33 5.80
N LEU A 144 -2.60 -8.83 5.77
CA LEU A 144 -3.41 -8.98 4.56
C LEU A 144 -4.39 -7.81 4.37
N GLY A 145 -3.87 -6.57 4.51
CA GLY A 145 -4.54 -5.37 4.03
C GLY A 145 -4.39 -5.20 2.51
N MET A 146 -4.75 -4.04 1.98
CA MET A 146 -4.56 -3.75 0.54
C MET A 146 -3.10 -3.97 0.10
N LEU A 147 -2.12 -3.45 0.86
CA LEU A 147 -0.70 -3.62 0.54
C LEU A 147 -0.30 -5.09 0.51
N GLY A 148 -0.72 -5.87 1.52
CA GLY A 148 -0.38 -7.29 1.60
C GLY A 148 -1.02 -8.11 0.49
N LEU A 149 -2.30 -7.89 0.17
CA LEU A 149 -2.98 -8.59 -0.92
C LEU A 149 -2.38 -8.27 -2.30
N PHE A 150 -1.92 -7.04 -2.55
CA PHE A 150 -1.10 -6.73 -3.73
C PHE A 150 0.29 -7.37 -3.64
N GLY A 151 0.89 -7.40 -2.45
CA GLY A 151 2.17 -8.07 -2.21
C GLY A 151 2.14 -9.55 -2.56
N VAL A 152 1.08 -10.27 -2.18
CA VAL A 152 0.87 -11.68 -2.54
C VAL A 152 0.84 -11.86 -4.06
N GLN A 153 0.03 -11.08 -4.78
CA GLN A 153 -0.07 -11.17 -6.23
C GLN A 153 1.27 -10.88 -6.93
N ILE A 154 1.97 -9.83 -6.47
CA ILE A 154 3.24 -9.42 -7.07
C ILE A 154 4.33 -10.45 -6.77
N ALA A 155 4.43 -10.96 -5.53
CA ALA A 155 5.40 -12.00 -5.17
C ALA A 155 5.15 -13.28 -5.98
N ARG A 156 3.87 -13.68 -6.15
CA ARG A 156 3.51 -14.82 -7.00
C ARG A 156 3.95 -14.62 -8.46
N ALA A 157 3.67 -13.44 -9.01
CA ALA A 157 4.07 -13.09 -10.39
C ALA A 157 5.59 -13.07 -10.58
N CYS A 158 6.36 -12.79 -9.51
CA CYS A 158 7.83 -12.85 -9.51
C CYS A 158 8.39 -14.25 -9.28
N GLY A 159 7.56 -15.27 -9.11
CA GLY A 159 8.00 -16.66 -8.96
C GLY A 159 8.36 -17.07 -7.53
N ALA A 160 7.85 -16.36 -6.52
CA ALA A 160 8.01 -16.77 -5.12
C ALA A 160 7.37 -18.14 -4.86
N THR A 161 8.14 -19.05 -4.25
CA THR A 161 7.64 -20.36 -3.80
C THR A 161 8.56 -20.93 -2.69
N PRO A 162 8.01 -21.38 -1.52
CA PRO A 162 6.60 -21.24 -1.14
C PRO A 162 6.20 -19.77 -0.88
N LEU A 163 5.00 -19.41 -1.29
CA LEU A 163 4.39 -18.12 -0.97
C LEU A 163 3.42 -18.27 0.21
N ILE A 164 3.75 -17.66 1.32
CA ILE A 164 3.03 -17.77 2.60
C ILE A 164 2.39 -16.42 2.94
N ALA A 165 1.12 -16.42 3.31
CA ALA A 165 0.38 -15.22 3.69
C ALA A 165 -0.09 -15.32 5.16
N ILE A 166 0.11 -14.24 5.93
CA ILE A 166 -0.25 -14.20 7.35
C ILE A 166 -1.19 -13.03 7.61
N GLY A 167 -2.37 -13.32 8.14
CA GLY A 167 -3.37 -12.30 8.48
C GLY A 167 -4.45 -12.82 9.39
N ASN A 168 -5.10 -11.91 10.13
CA ASN A 168 -6.04 -12.26 11.21
C ASN A 168 -7.53 -12.25 10.80
N ARG A 169 -7.86 -11.92 9.55
CA ARG A 169 -9.25 -11.90 9.06
C ARG A 169 -9.46 -12.97 8.00
N GLU A 170 -10.37 -13.90 8.24
CA GLU A 170 -10.69 -15.02 7.36
C GLU A 170 -10.96 -14.61 5.93
N ILE A 171 -11.84 -13.64 5.69
CA ILE A 171 -12.14 -13.12 4.35
C ILE A 171 -10.90 -12.61 3.59
N ARG A 172 -9.87 -12.14 4.30
CA ARG A 172 -8.61 -11.71 3.69
C ARG A 172 -7.66 -12.87 3.47
N GLN A 173 -7.71 -13.88 4.31
CA GLN A 173 -6.99 -15.13 4.15
C GLN A 173 -7.49 -15.87 2.88
N GLU A 174 -8.81 -15.97 2.71
CA GLU A 174 -9.43 -16.52 1.50
C GLU A 174 -8.99 -15.76 0.24
N LYS A 175 -8.97 -14.42 0.29
CA LYS A 175 -8.45 -13.60 -0.83
C LYS A 175 -6.97 -13.84 -1.10
N ALA A 176 -6.14 -14.00 -0.05
CA ALA A 176 -4.73 -14.29 -0.23
C ALA A 176 -4.50 -15.65 -0.92
N ALA A 177 -5.25 -16.68 -0.54
CA ALA A 177 -5.24 -17.99 -1.21
C ALA A 177 -5.68 -17.87 -2.68
N LEU A 178 -6.79 -17.15 -2.95
CA LEU A 178 -7.26 -16.90 -4.32
C LEU A 178 -6.22 -16.17 -5.16
N PHE A 179 -5.44 -15.28 -4.56
CA PHE A 179 -4.40 -14.50 -5.24
C PHE A 179 -3.05 -15.22 -5.34
N GLY A 180 -2.99 -16.48 -4.93
CA GLY A 180 -1.87 -17.37 -5.18
C GLY A 180 -0.94 -17.65 -4.00
N ALA A 181 -1.35 -17.30 -2.76
CA ALA A 181 -0.65 -17.79 -1.57
C ALA A 181 -0.85 -19.31 -1.44
N GLU A 182 0.24 -20.05 -1.34
CA GLU A 182 0.22 -21.52 -1.21
C GLU A 182 -0.15 -21.95 0.21
N TYR A 183 0.25 -21.15 1.18
CA TYR A 183 -0.07 -21.35 2.60
C TYR A 183 -0.61 -20.05 3.20
N VAL A 184 -1.63 -20.20 4.03
CA VAL A 184 -2.28 -19.06 4.67
C VAL A 184 -2.48 -19.35 6.15
N PHE A 185 -2.01 -18.46 7.02
CA PHE A 185 -2.06 -18.63 8.46
C PHE A 185 -2.64 -17.41 9.18
N SER A 186 -3.19 -17.66 10.37
CA SER A 186 -3.42 -16.62 11.39
C SER A 186 -2.08 -16.28 12.08
N PRO A 187 -1.85 -15.02 12.50
CA PRO A 187 -0.71 -14.69 13.36
C PRO A 187 -0.77 -15.39 14.75
N SER A 188 -1.94 -15.87 15.15
CA SER A 188 -2.14 -16.68 16.36
C SER A 188 -2.03 -18.19 16.13
N GLU A 189 -1.63 -18.62 14.94
CA GLU A 189 -1.45 -20.03 14.61
C GLU A 189 -0.45 -20.69 15.58
N PRO A 190 -0.80 -21.81 16.24
CA PRO A 190 0.14 -22.53 17.08
C PRO A 190 1.38 -22.99 16.32
N ASN A 191 2.55 -22.77 16.90
CA ASN A 191 3.85 -23.14 16.31
C ASN A 191 4.08 -22.55 14.88
N LEU A 192 3.58 -21.31 14.66
CA LEU A 192 3.65 -20.65 13.36
C LEU A 192 5.09 -20.59 12.80
N VAL A 193 6.05 -20.28 13.66
CA VAL A 193 7.47 -20.15 13.25
C VAL A 193 8.02 -21.50 12.77
N GLU A 194 7.75 -22.55 13.55
CA GLU A 194 8.17 -23.92 13.25
C GLU A 194 7.52 -24.42 11.95
N LYS A 195 6.23 -24.17 11.75
CA LYS A 195 5.52 -24.50 10.50
C LYS A 195 6.13 -23.81 9.29
N ILE A 196 6.47 -22.52 9.41
CA ILE A 196 7.13 -21.79 8.31
C ILE A 196 8.51 -22.40 8.02
N TYR A 197 9.28 -22.76 9.04
CA TYR A 197 10.57 -23.42 8.86
C TYR A 197 10.43 -24.76 8.14
N GLU A 198 9.51 -25.61 8.56
CA GLU A 198 9.25 -26.91 7.92
C GLU A 198 8.84 -26.76 6.45
N ILE A 199 7.92 -25.82 6.15
CA ILE A 199 7.47 -25.55 4.78
C ILE A 199 8.63 -25.09 3.90
N THR A 200 9.41 -24.10 4.35
CA THR A 200 10.49 -23.55 3.55
C THR A 200 11.65 -24.53 3.39
N GLU A 201 12.02 -25.27 4.45
CA GLU A 201 13.08 -26.26 4.39
C GLU A 201 12.71 -27.43 3.45
N LYS A 202 11.45 -27.88 3.48
CA LYS A 202 10.94 -28.92 2.59
C LYS A 202 10.88 -28.49 1.13
N THR A 203 10.55 -27.22 0.86
CA THR A 203 10.30 -26.74 -0.51
C THR A 203 11.58 -26.27 -1.20
N ASN A 204 12.42 -25.52 -0.53
CA ASN A 204 13.62 -24.92 -1.13
C ASN A 204 14.91 -25.13 -0.33
N SER A 205 14.90 -26.06 0.63
CA SER A 205 16.06 -26.43 1.48
C SER A 205 16.64 -25.28 2.31
N VAL A 206 15.86 -24.24 2.54
CA VAL A 206 16.23 -23.06 3.35
C VAL A 206 15.34 -22.97 4.57
N LYS A 207 15.93 -23.02 5.76
CA LYS A 207 15.19 -22.85 7.01
C LYS A 207 14.79 -21.39 7.24
N GLY A 208 13.52 -21.08 7.03
CA GLY A 208 12.95 -19.73 7.14
C GLY A 208 12.79 -19.04 5.79
N ALA A 209 12.08 -17.91 5.82
CA ALA A 209 11.74 -17.15 4.63
C ALA A 209 12.94 -16.39 4.05
N ASN A 210 13.18 -16.48 2.75
CA ASN A 210 14.19 -15.69 2.03
C ASN A 210 13.81 -14.20 1.96
N VAL A 211 12.52 -13.94 1.73
CA VAL A 211 11.95 -12.59 1.66
C VAL A 211 10.75 -12.47 2.58
N VAL A 212 10.67 -11.40 3.34
CA VAL A 212 9.50 -11.07 4.15
C VAL A 212 9.00 -9.68 3.80
N LEU A 213 7.74 -9.59 3.38
CA LEU A 213 7.05 -8.33 3.15
C LEU A 213 6.15 -8.02 4.35
N GLU A 214 6.60 -7.13 5.24
CA GLU A 214 5.85 -6.68 6.41
C GLU A 214 4.92 -5.53 6.00
N THR A 215 3.61 -5.74 6.04
CA THR A 215 2.58 -4.76 5.67
C THR A 215 1.54 -4.53 6.77
N SER A 216 1.71 -5.16 7.93
CA SER A 216 0.76 -5.02 9.04
C SER A 216 0.82 -3.63 9.69
N GLY A 217 1.99 -3.00 9.66
CA GLY A 217 2.25 -1.75 10.35
C GLY A 217 2.20 -1.89 11.88
N SER A 218 2.55 -3.07 12.41
CA SER A 218 2.58 -3.35 13.85
C SER A 218 3.94 -3.90 14.28
N MET A 219 4.39 -3.57 15.49
CA MET A 219 5.64 -4.11 16.04
C MET A 219 5.56 -5.64 16.20
N ALA A 220 4.41 -6.17 16.62
CA ALA A 220 4.20 -7.61 16.71
C ALA A 220 4.39 -8.33 15.35
N GLY A 221 3.90 -7.72 14.26
CA GLY A 221 4.12 -8.24 12.90
C GLY A 221 5.59 -8.22 12.51
N LEU A 222 6.31 -7.16 12.83
CA LEU A 222 7.75 -7.06 12.58
C LEU A 222 8.56 -8.06 13.40
N GLN A 223 8.24 -8.22 14.68
CA GLN A 223 8.90 -9.23 15.54
C GLN A 223 8.68 -10.65 15.02
N LEU A 224 7.47 -10.99 14.57
CA LEU A 224 7.20 -12.26 13.93
C LEU A 224 8.01 -12.41 12.63
N ALA A 225 8.04 -11.39 11.79
CA ALA A 225 8.83 -11.37 10.57
C ALA A 225 10.30 -11.70 10.81
N LEU A 226 10.90 -11.11 11.84
CA LEU A 226 12.28 -11.38 12.24
C LEU A 226 12.49 -12.83 12.73
N ARG A 227 11.48 -13.42 13.39
CA ARG A 227 11.59 -14.79 13.93
C ARG A 227 11.67 -15.85 12.84
N TYR A 228 10.77 -15.80 11.85
CA TYR A 228 10.72 -16.83 10.81
C TYR A 228 11.52 -16.50 9.54
N SER A 229 12.25 -15.40 9.50
CA SER A 229 13.21 -15.13 8.42
C SER A 229 14.41 -16.06 8.47
N SER A 230 14.92 -16.43 7.30
CA SER A 230 16.16 -17.22 7.16
C SER A 230 17.41 -16.39 7.49
N LYS A 231 18.60 -17.02 7.47
CA LYS A 231 19.86 -16.26 7.38
C LYS A 231 19.91 -15.49 6.07
N HIS A 232 20.43 -14.27 6.13
CA HIS A 232 20.52 -13.34 4.98
C HIS A 232 19.18 -13.00 4.33
N ALA A 233 18.08 -13.17 5.06
CA ALA A 233 16.75 -12.80 4.58
C ALA A 233 16.63 -11.30 4.34
N ARG A 234 15.82 -10.92 3.38
CA ARG A 234 15.48 -9.52 3.09
C ARG A 234 14.10 -9.21 3.65
N ILE A 235 14.04 -8.35 4.65
CA ILE A 235 12.79 -7.94 5.29
C ILE A 235 12.43 -6.53 4.82
N LEU A 236 11.33 -6.41 4.10
CA LEU A 236 10.82 -5.16 3.55
C LEU A 236 9.71 -4.62 4.45
N ILE A 237 10.01 -3.58 5.22
CA ILE A 237 9.03 -2.90 6.08
C ILE A 237 8.21 -1.95 5.20
N ASN A 238 7.07 -2.41 4.74
CA ASN A 238 6.15 -1.68 3.88
C ASN A 238 4.94 -1.13 4.65
N GLY A 239 4.60 -1.76 5.77
CA GLY A 239 3.61 -1.26 6.72
C GLY A 239 4.14 -0.03 7.48
N CYS A 240 3.28 0.97 7.69
CA CYS A 240 3.68 2.15 8.45
C CYS A 240 3.41 1.94 9.94
N ASN A 241 4.45 1.63 10.71
CA ASN A 241 4.38 1.57 12.16
C ASN A 241 4.15 2.97 12.73
N ARG A 242 3.11 3.11 13.55
CA ARG A 242 2.74 4.36 14.21
C ARG A 242 3.23 4.44 15.65
N VAL A 243 3.61 3.31 16.21
CA VAL A 243 4.18 3.17 17.56
C VAL A 243 5.39 2.26 17.43
N SER A 244 6.53 2.63 18.01
CA SER A 244 7.79 1.88 17.91
C SER A 244 8.49 1.84 19.27
N ASP A 245 7.72 1.53 20.30
CA ASP A 245 8.14 1.46 21.71
C ASP A 245 8.46 0.04 22.20
N GLU A 246 8.30 -0.97 21.35
CA GLU A 246 8.69 -2.34 21.69
C GLU A 246 10.14 -2.61 21.28
N PRO A 247 10.97 -3.21 22.17
CA PRO A 247 12.37 -3.49 21.87
C PRO A 247 12.51 -4.61 20.82
N ILE A 248 13.51 -4.50 19.98
CA ILE A 248 13.96 -5.54 19.05
C ILE A 248 15.33 -6.03 19.52
N ASP A 249 15.48 -7.34 19.70
CA ASP A 249 16.77 -7.97 19.96
C ASP A 249 17.61 -7.99 18.66
N LEU A 250 18.40 -6.93 18.47
CA LEU A 250 19.25 -6.76 17.30
C LEU A 250 20.31 -7.85 17.18
N TYR A 251 20.86 -8.34 18.31
CA TYR A 251 21.84 -9.41 18.26
C TYR A 251 21.27 -10.69 17.68
N LYS A 252 20.15 -11.15 18.24
CA LYS A 252 19.50 -12.39 17.84
C LYS A 252 18.90 -12.35 16.42
N TYR A 253 18.29 -11.23 16.06
CA TYR A 253 17.48 -11.16 14.82
C TYR A 253 18.17 -10.46 13.65
N VAL A 254 19.27 -9.72 13.91
CA VAL A 254 20.03 -9.05 12.88
C VAL A 254 21.44 -9.61 12.79
N HIS A 255 22.27 -9.48 13.86
CA HIS A 255 23.68 -9.91 13.79
C HIS A 255 23.87 -11.40 13.52
N ILE A 256 23.08 -12.29 14.16
CA ILE A 256 23.21 -13.75 13.96
C ILE A 256 22.67 -14.17 12.60
N LYS A 257 21.67 -13.47 12.09
CA LYS A 257 21.04 -13.83 10.79
C LYS A 257 21.73 -13.19 9.58
N GLY A 258 22.53 -12.17 9.75
CA GLY A 258 23.28 -11.49 8.69
C GLY A 258 22.54 -10.29 8.11
#